data_edfb90668bf64305d2624e398b5c95c0
#
_entry.id   edfb90668bf64305d2624e398b5c95c0
#
_cell.length_a   1.000
_cell.length_b   1.000
_cell.length_c   1.000
_cell.angle_alpha   90.00
_cell.angle_beta   90.00
_cell.angle_gamma   90.00
#
_symmetry.space_group_name_H-M   'P 1'
#
loop_
_entity.id
_entity.type
_entity.pdbx_description
1 polymer ?
#
loop_
_entity_poly.entity_id
_entity_poly.type
_entity_poly.pdbx_seq_one_letter_code
_entity_poly.pdbx_strand_id
1 'polypeptide(L)'
;MTTTLITGANKGLGFETAGRLIAAGHTVYVGSRDEERGRRAAARLGARMVLLDITDDASVAAAVQTIEADGGLDVLVNNAGIEGRLEGNLVAGAAETTADLMRQMFETNVFGLVRVTHAFLPLLRRSAAPVVVNVSSGLASLTGMTAPGTPAYAYPGVAYPASKAAVNMITVQYAKAFPNMRINAVEPGYTATDLNGHTGTQTVEEGAEIIVRMAQAGLDGPTGGYFDAEGPLPC
;
A
#
# COMPACT_ATOMS: atom_id res chain seq x y z
N MET A 1 15.71 -15.39 -7.16
CA MET A 1 14.27 -15.49 -6.78
C MET A 1 13.91 -14.16 -6.15
N THR A 2 12.84 -13.51 -6.57
CA THR A 2 12.46 -12.17 -6.11
C THR A 2 11.81 -12.25 -4.73
N THR A 3 12.33 -11.50 -3.77
CA THR A 3 11.78 -11.42 -2.39
C THR A 3 10.88 -10.20 -2.25
N THR A 4 9.65 -10.41 -1.82
CA THR A 4 8.61 -9.36 -1.70
C THR A 4 8.07 -9.27 -0.28
N LEU A 5 8.01 -8.05 0.28
CA LEU A 5 7.27 -7.75 1.50
C LEU A 5 5.98 -6.99 1.14
N ILE A 6 4.85 -7.44 1.69
CA ILE A 6 3.56 -6.75 1.55
C ILE A 6 3.04 -6.40 2.95
N THR A 7 2.91 -5.11 3.25
CA THR A 7 2.36 -4.67 4.54
C THR A 7 0.85 -4.86 4.58
N GLY A 8 0.29 -5.32 5.72
CA GLY A 8 -1.14 -5.54 5.87
C GLY A 8 -1.72 -6.66 4.97
N ALA A 9 -0.92 -7.69 4.68
CA ALA A 9 -1.27 -8.74 3.72
C ALA A 9 -2.03 -9.94 4.32
N ASN A 10 -2.55 -9.81 5.54
CA ASN A 10 -3.32 -10.89 6.19
C ASN A 10 -4.77 -11.01 5.67
N LYS A 11 -5.23 -10.09 4.82
CA LYS A 11 -6.57 -10.05 4.22
C LYS A 11 -6.64 -9.10 3.01
N GLY A 12 -7.79 -9.12 2.31
CA GLY A 12 -8.13 -8.16 1.25
C GLY A 12 -7.10 -8.09 0.13
N LEU A 13 -6.86 -6.88 -0.38
CA LEU A 13 -5.94 -6.63 -1.50
C LEU A 13 -4.54 -7.16 -1.27
N GLY A 14 -3.98 -6.96 -0.06
CA GLY A 14 -2.65 -7.46 0.25
C GLY A 14 -2.54 -8.98 0.22
N PHE A 15 -3.57 -9.70 0.67
CA PHE A 15 -3.61 -11.16 0.64
C PHE A 15 -3.70 -11.68 -0.80
N GLU A 16 -4.57 -11.10 -1.62
CA GLU A 16 -4.71 -11.47 -3.03
C GLU A 16 -3.43 -11.18 -3.82
N THR A 17 -2.84 -9.99 -3.61
CA THR A 17 -1.55 -9.62 -4.19
C THR A 17 -0.46 -10.64 -3.83
N ALA A 18 -0.41 -11.06 -2.57
CA ALA A 18 0.55 -12.06 -2.10
C ALA A 18 0.39 -13.38 -2.84
N GLY A 19 -0.85 -13.89 -2.98
CA GLY A 19 -1.13 -15.14 -3.69
C GLY A 19 -0.68 -15.09 -5.15
N ARG A 20 -0.96 -14.00 -5.84
CA ARG A 20 -0.56 -13.82 -7.25
C ARG A 20 0.94 -13.69 -7.43
N LEU A 21 1.63 -12.97 -6.55
CA LEU A 21 3.09 -12.85 -6.63
C LEU A 21 3.79 -14.18 -6.30
N ILE A 22 3.24 -14.99 -5.40
CA ILE A 22 3.72 -16.36 -5.16
C ILE A 22 3.56 -17.22 -6.43
N ALA A 23 2.38 -17.16 -7.06
CA ALA A 23 2.15 -17.87 -8.33
C ALA A 23 3.09 -17.41 -9.45
N ALA A 24 3.55 -16.16 -9.39
CA ALA A 24 4.57 -15.61 -10.29
C ALA A 24 6.03 -15.94 -9.89
N GLY A 25 6.24 -16.76 -8.85
CA GLY A 25 7.56 -17.22 -8.42
C GLY A 25 8.29 -16.34 -7.40
N HIS A 26 7.59 -15.40 -6.75
CA HIS A 26 8.17 -14.61 -5.66
C HIS A 26 8.19 -15.38 -4.34
N THR A 27 9.21 -15.14 -3.52
CA THR A 27 9.16 -15.43 -2.08
C THR A 27 8.48 -14.26 -1.39
N VAL A 28 7.28 -14.48 -0.81
CA VAL A 28 6.48 -13.40 -0.23
C VAL A 28 6.47 -13.45 1.29
N TYR A 29 6.71 -12.29 1.90
CA TYR A 29 6.48 -12.03 3.31
C TYR A 29 5.13 -11.33 3.50
N VAL A 30 4.23 -11.99 4.23
CA VAL A 30 2.97 -11.43 4.70
C VAL A 30 3.25 -10.61 5.96
N GLY A 31 3.30 -9.29 5.83
CA GLY A 31 3.40 -8.37 6.96
C GLY A 31 2.04 -8.20 7.64
N SER A 32 1.97 -8.47 8.94
CA SER A 32 0.76 -8.33 9.74
C SER A 32 1.09 -7.89 11.17
N ARG A 33 0.34 -6.92 11.73
CA ARG A 33 0.44 -6.52 13.14
C ARG A 33 -0.19 -7.53 14.11
N ASP A 34 -1.08 -8.38 13.61
CA ASP A 34 -1.72 -9.47 14.34
C ASP A 34 -1.03 -10.78 13.93
N GLU A 35 -0.32 -11.37 14.89
CA GLU A 35 0.51 -12.55 14.65
C GLU A 35 -0.32 -13.76 14.21
N GLU A 36 -1.46 -13.98 14.85
CA GLU A 36 -2.31 -15.15 14.56
C GLU A 36 -2.93 -15.05 13.16
N ARG A 37 -3.48 -13.87 12.82
CA ARG A 37 -4.02 -13.61 11.48
C ARG A 37 -2.94 -13.69 10.41
N GLY A 38 -1.76 -13.15 10.69
CA GLY A 38 -0.61 -13.23 9.80
C GLY A 38 -0.17 -14.67 9.55
N ARG A 39 -0.03 -15.49 10.59
CA ARG A 39 0.31 -16.92 10.46
C ARG A 39 -0.71 -17.70 9.66
N ARG A 40 -2.00 -17.49 9.91
CA ARG A 40 -3.08 -18.14 9.13
C ARG A 40 -3.04 -17.76 7.65
N ALA A 41 -2.84 -16.48 7.36
CA ALA A 41 -2.73 -16.00 5.98
C ALA A 41 -1.50 -16.59 5.27
N ALA A 42 -0.35 -16.55 5.91
CA ALA A 42 0.89 -17.10 5.37
C ALA A 42 0.79 -18.62 5.11
N ALA A 43 0.21 -19.38 6.05
CA ALA A 43 0.00 -20.82 5.89
C ALA A 43 -0.92 -21.15 4.70
N ARG A 44 -2.00 -20.38 4.49
CA ARG A 44 -2.93 -20.56 3.36
C ARG A 44 -2.28 -20.30 2.01
N LEU A 45 -1.31 -19.37 1.96
CA LEU A 45 -0.63 -18.94 0.74
C LEU A 45 0.66 -19.72 0.46
N GLY A 46 1.20 -20.44 1.44
CA GLY A 46 2.57 -20.96 1.36
C GLY A 46 3.62 -19.83 1.44
N ALA A 47 3.26 -18.71 2.08
CA ALA A 47 4.09 -17.54 2.28
C ALA A 47 4.89 -17.61 3.59
N ARG A 48 5.84 -16.69 3.76
CA ARG A 48 6.47 -16.39 5.06
C ARG A 48 5.66 -15.34 5.79
N MET A 49 5.64 -15.41 7.12
CA MET A 49 5.00 -14.38 7.96
C MET A 49 6.07 -13.51 8.62
N VAL A 50 5.86 -12.21 8.65
CA VAL A 50 6.64 -11.29 9.49
C VAL A 50 5.69 -10.43 10.33
N LEU A 51 5.93 -10.38 11.65
CA LEU A 51 5.19 -9.49 12.54
C LEU A 51 5.59 -8.05 12.22
N LEU A 52 4.62 -7.24 11.82
CA LEU A 52 4.88 -5.89 11.34
C LEU A 52 3.72 -4.96 11.67
N ASP A 53 3.90 -4.14 12.69
CA ASP A 53 3.12 -2.95 12.93
C ASP A 53 3.86 -1.75 12.34
N ILE A 54 3.30 -1.15 11.31
CA ILE A 54 3.91 -0.02 10.60
C ILE A 54 3.91 1.28 11.42
N THR A 55 3.19 1.30 12.55
CA THR A 55 3.13 2.45 13.48
C THR A 55 4.14 2.32 14.64
N ASP A 56 4.88 1.21 14.70
CA ASP A 56 5.87 0.92 15.75
C ASP A 56 7.28 0.74 15.16
N ASP A 57 8.20 1.61 15.53
CA ASP A 57 9.59 1.61 15.07
C ASP A 57 10.31 0.30 15.44
N ALA A 58 10.06 -0.26 16.63
CA ALA A 58 10.69 -1.50 17.09
C ALA A 58 10.19 -2.71 16.25
N SER A 59 8.90 -2.76 15.96
CA SER A 59 8.31 -3.79 15.11
C SER A 59 8.89 -3.74 13.69
N VAL A 60 9.02 -2.53 13.12
CA VAL A 60 9.60 -2.35 11.79
C VAL A 60 11.08 -2.76 11.77
N ALA A 61 11.87 -2.38 12.79
CA ALA A 61 13.27 -2.77 12.89
C ALA A 61 13.45 -4.30 12.99
N ALA A 62 12.63 -4.99 13.78
CA ALA A 62 12.64 -6.45 13.88
C ALA A 62 12.28 -7.14 12.56
N ALA A 63 11.31 -6.59 11.82
CA ALA A 63 10.94 -7.09 10.50
C ALA A 63 12.10 -6.95 9.48
N VAL A 64 12.83 -5.81 9.51
CA VAL A 64 14.04 -5.62 8.68
C VAL A 64 15.08 -6.69 8.99
N GLN A 65 15.40 -6.94 10.27
CA GLN A 65 16.37 -7.96 10.67
C GLN A 65 15.99 -9.37 10.20
N THR A 66 14.70 -9.71 10.32
CA THR A 66 14.18 -11.00 9.87
C THR A 66 14.38 -11.19 8.36
N ILE A 67 14.00 -10.19 7.53
CA ILE A 67 14.09 -10.28 6.07
C ILE A 67 15.56 -10.18 5.60
N GLU A 68 16.38 -9.41 6.30
CA GLU A 68 17.81 -9.33 6.01
C GLU A 68 18.53 -10.67 6.24
N ALA A 69 18.25 -11.34 7.33
CA ALA A 69 18.81 -12.67 7.64
C ALA A 69 18.44 -13.73 6.60
N ASP A 70 17.30 -13.56 5.96
CA ASP A 70 16.80 -14.48 4.91
C ASP A 70 17.25 -14.09 3.49
N GLY A 71 18.12 -13.09 3.32
CA GLY A 71 18.76 -12.74 2.04
C GLY A 71 18.40 -11.38 1.46
N GLY A 72 17.52 -10.61 2.09
CA GLY A 72 17.20 -9.23 1.68
C GLY A 72 15.84 -9.07 1.01
N LEU A 73 15.61 -7.90 0.40
CA LEU A 73 14.33 -7.49 -0.16
C LEU A 73 14.50 -6.87 -1.55
N ASP A 74 13.69 -7.31 -2.51
CA ASP A 74 13.64 -6.76 -3.87
C ASP A 74 12.41 -5.87 -4.07
N VAL A 75 11.26 -6.26 -3.52
CA VAL A 75 9.98 -5.58 -3.73
C VAL A 75 9.32 -5.26 -2.40
N LEU A 76 8.95 -3.99 -2.21
CA LEU A 76 8.15 -3.52 -1.09
C LEU A 76 6.78 -3.06 -1.60
N VAL A 77 5.71 -3.67 -1.08
CA VAL A 77 4.33 -3.21 -1.31
C VAL A 77 3.80 -2.59 -0.02
N ASN A 78 3.72 -1.27 0.03
CA ASN A 78 3.08 -0.52 1.09
C ASN A 78 1.56 -0.55 0.88
N ASN A 79 0.91 -1.61 1.37
CA ASN A 79 -0.52 -1.82 1.22
C ASN A 79 -1.32 -1.51 2.50
N ALA A 80 -0.70 -1.60 3.68
CA ALA A 80 -1.40 -1.32 4.93
C ALA A 80 -1.95 0.11 4.97
N GLY A 81 -3.23 0.24 5.34
CA GLY A 81 -3.90 1.54 5.44
C GLY A 81 -5.24 1.43 6.14
N ILE A 82 -5.78 2.58 6.54
CA ILE A 82 -7.09 2.75 7.16
C ILE A 82 -7.86 3.85 6.46
N GLU A 83 -9.21 3.82 6.55
CA GLU A 83 -10.09 4.90 6.05
C GLU A 83 -10.74 5.69 7.21
N GLY A 84 -10.66 5.18 8.46
CA GLY A 84 -11.14 5.90 9.64
C GLY A 84 -12.65 6.13 9.65
N ARG A 85 -13.42 5.07 9.41
CA ARG A 85 -14.88 5.16 9.43
C ARG A 85 -15.42 5.27 10.86
N LEU A 86 -16.49 6.08 11.02
CA LEU A 86 -17.26 6.24 12.24
C LEU A 86 -18.22 5.05 12.45
N GLU A 87 -18.94 5.06 13.57
CA GLU A 87 -20.03 4.10 13.82
C GLU A 87 -21.03 4.07 12.65
N GLY A 88 -21.57 2.90 12.35
CA GLY A 88 -22.45 2.70 11.20
C GLY A 88 -21.73 2.74 9.83
N ASN A 89 -20.42 2.59 9.82
CA ASN A 89 -19.58 2.61 8.59
C ASN A 89 -19.63 3.97 7.83
N LEU A 90 -19.89 5.06 8.54
CA LEU A 90 -19.99 6.39 7.97
C LEU A 90 -18.62 7.05 7.79
N VAL A 91 -18.47 7.84 6.74
CA VAL A 91 -17.29 8.68 6.51
C VAL A 91 -17.50 10.04 7.21
N ALA A 92 -16.54 10.45 8.04
CA ALA A 92 -16.55 11.78 8.62
C ALA A 92 -16.41 12.85 7.54
N GLY A 93 -17.42 13.70 7.41
CA GLY A 93 -17.38 14.85 6.50
C GLY A 93 -16.47 15.98 7.00
N ALA A 94 -16.44 17.09 6.27
CA ALA A 94 -15.57 18.22 6.61
C ALA A 94 -15.91 18.83 7.96
N ALA A 95 -17.20 18.88 8.34
CA ALA A 95 -17.65 19.43 9.62
C ALA A 95 -17.24 18.56 10.83
N GLU A 96 -17.15 17.25 10.66
CA GLU A 96 -16.81 16.27 11.70
C GLU A 96 -15.31 15.97 11.76
N THR A 97 -14.54 16.45 10.79
CA THR A 97 -13.10 16.18 10.73
C THR A 97 -12.34 16.98 11.79
N THR A 98 -11.73 16.26 12.73
CA THR A 98 -10.88 16.85 13.78
C THR A 98 -9.40 16.64 13.48
N ALA A 99 -8.54 17.43 14.16
CA ALA A 99 -7.08 17.22 14.08
C ALA A 99 -6.66 15.82 14.56
N ASP A 100 -7.37 15.24 15.53
CA ASP A 100 -7.05 13.89 16.03
C ASP A 100 -7.41 12.81 15.00
N LEU A 101 -8.54 12.96 14.31
CA LEU A 101 -8.88 12.07 13.18
C LEU A 101 -7.82 12.17 12.06
N MET A 102 -7.37 13.38 11.75
CA MET A 102 -6.27 13.60 10.81
C MET A 102 -4.97 12.91 11.26
N ARG A 103 -4.57 13.08 12.53
CA ARG A 103 -3.36 12.44 13.08
C ARG A 103 -3.43 10.92 12.97
N GLN A 104 -4.55 10.32 13.38
CA GLN A 104 -4.75 8.87 13.31
C GLN A 104 -4.61 8.35 11.88
N MET A 105 -5.20 9.05 10.92
CA MET A 105 -5.13 8.70 9.50
C MET A 105 -3.70 8.80 8.98
N PHE A 106 -3.02 9.91 9.26
CA PHE A 106 -1.66 10.15 8.82
C PHE A 106 -0.65 9.21 9.50
N GLU A 107 -0.85 8.86 10.78
CA GLU A 107 0.04 7.92 11.47
C GLU A 107 0.14 6.59 10.73
N THR A 108 -0.98 6.04 10.28
CA THR A 108 -0.99 4.78 9.55
C THR A 108 -0.63 4.97 8.07
N ASN A 109 -1.37 5.83 7.36
CA ASN A 109 -1.31 5.87 5.89
C ASN A 109 -0.06 6.61 5.36
N VAL A 110 0.50 7.53 6.15
CA VAL A 110 1.61 8.39 5.74
C VAL A 110 2.88 8.07 6.52
N PHE A 111 2.87 8.25 7.84
CA PHE A 111 4.07 8.05 8.65
C PHE A 111 4.47 6.57 8.69
N GLY A 112 3.51 5.64 8.77
CA GLY A 112 3.77 4.20 8.70
C GLY A 112 4.42 3.79 7.37
N LEU A 113 3.92 4.31 6.24
CA LEU A 113 4.51 4.09 4.92
C LEU A 113 5.95 4.61 4.85
N VAL A 114 6.19 5.84 5.33
CA VAL A 114 7.53 6.44 5.36
C VAL A 114 8.46 5.66 6.26
N ARG A 115 8.01 5.27 7.46
CA ARG A 115 8.77 4.46 8.43
C ARG A 115 9.24 3.15 7.82
N VAL A 116 8.32 2.40 7.21
CA VAL A 116 8.64 1.12 6.55
C VAL A 116 9.58 1.35 5.38
N THR A 117 9.25 2.27 4.48
CA THR A 117 10.09 2.55 3.31
C THR A 117 11.51 2.94 3.72
N HIS A 118 11.66 3.85 4.70
CA HIS A 118 12.96 4.28 5.20
C HIS A 118 13.77 3.12 5.79
N ALA A 119 13.15 2.30 6.62
CA ALA A 119 13.82 1.17 7.28
C ALA A 119 14.28 0.10 6.29
N PHE A 120 13.50 -0.16 5.23
CA PHE A 120 13.84 -1.15 4.21
C PHE A 120 14.70 -0.61 3.06
N LEU A 121 14.94 0.70 2.95
CA LEU A 121 15.82 1.28 1.91
C LEU A 121 17.20 0.63 1.81
N PRO A 122 17.92 0.31 2.92
CA PRO A 122 19.21 -0.36 2.81
C PRO A 122 19.15 -1.73 2.13
N LEU A 123 18.07 -2.50 2.33
CA LEU A 123 17.87 -3.79 1.67
C LEU A 123 17.53 -3.59 0.19
N LEU A 124 16.58 -2.71 -0.11
CA LEU A 124 16.18 -2.39 -1.49
C LEU A 124 17.35 -1.87 -2.33
N ARG A 125 18.25 -1.06 -1.75
CA ARG A 125 19.44 -0.55 -2.44
C ARG A 125 20.46 -1.65 -2.81
N ARG A 126 20.40 -2.82 -2.19
CA ARG A 126 21.23 -3.98 -2.53
C ARG A 126 20.60 -4.87 -3.61
N SER A 127 19.32 -4.71 -3.87
CA SER A 127 18.63 -5.43 -4.95
C SER A 127 19.11 -4.98 -6.32
N ALA A 128 19.19 -5.92 -7.25
CA ALA A 128 19.49 -5.63 -8.65
C ALA A 128 18.33 -4.94 -9.39
N ALA A 129 17.10 -5.15 -8.93
CA ALA A 129 15.89 -4.57 -9.55
C ALA A 129 14.87 -4.16 -8.44
N PRO A 130 15.18 -3.11 -7.66
CA PRO A 130 14.34 -2.72 -6.54
C PRO A 130 13.05 -2.05 -6.98
N VAL A 131 11.92 -2.49 -6.39
CA VAL A 131 10.58 -1.97 -6.66
C VAL A 131 9.89 -1.57 -5.35
N VAL A 132 9.22 -0.42 -5.38
CA VAL A 132 8.31 0.02 -4.29
C VAL A 132 6.95 0.36 -4.90
N VAL A 133 5.91 -0.28 -4.41
CA VAL A 133 4.52 0.01 -4.78
C VAL A 133 3.79 0.58 -3.57
N ASN A 134 3.31 1.81 -3.70
CA ASN A 134 2.53 2.48 -2.68
C ASN A 134 1.04 2.42 -3.04
N VAL A 135 0.24 1.68 -2.27
CA VAL A 135 -1.21 1.60 -2.51
C VAL A 135 -1.86 2.91 -2.08
N SER A 136 -2.28 3.67 -3.08
CA SER A 136 -2.96 4.95 -2.97
C SER A 136 -4.48 4.79 -3.12
N SER A 137 -5.15 5.71 -3.78
CA SER A 137 -6.60 5.72 -4.02
C SER A 137 -6.94 6.74 -5.10
N GLY A 138 -8.00 6.54 -5.87
CA GLY A 138 -8.55 7.55 -6.79
C GLY A 138 -8.89 8.87 -6.10
N LEU A 139 -9.18 8.81 -4.80
CA LEU A 139 -9.41 10.00 -3.96
C LEU A 139 -8.13 10.82 -3.66
N ALA A 140 -6.95 10.35 -4.10
CA ALA A 140 -5.69 11.09 -4.00
C ALA A 140 -5.50 12.15 -5.09
N SER A 141 -6.26 12.05 -6.19
CA SER A 141 -6.16 12.95 -7.34
C SER A 141 -6.90 14.26 -7.08
N LEU A 142 -6.18 15.37 -6.99
CA LEU A 142 -6.80 16.70 -6.91
C LEU A 142 -7.65 16.99 -8.16
N THR A 143 -7.18 16.55 -9.34
CA THR A 143 -7.93 16.65 -10.59
C THR A 143 -9.26 15.89 -10.52
N GLY A 144 -9.25 14.64 -10.04
CA GLY A 144 -10.45 13.82 -9.88
C GLY A 144 -11.41 14.35 -8.83
N MET A 145 -10.88 14.78 -7.67
CA MET A 145 -11.67 15.33 -6.56
C MET A 145 -12.34 16.68 -6.87
N THR A 146 -11.85 17.41 -7.85
CA THR A 146 -12.43 18.70 -8.30
C THR A 146 -13.30 18.61 -9.55
N ALA A 147 -13.47 17.40 -10.13
CA ALA A 147 -14.27 17.17 -11.32
C ALA A 147 -15.76 16.92 -10.97
N PRO A 148 -16.69 17.86 -11.18
CA PRO A 148 -18.10 17.68 -10.85
C PRO A 148 -18.72 16.46 -11.53
N GLY A 149 -19.59 15.75 -10.80
CA GLY A 149 -20.31 14.58 -11.34
C GLY A 149 -19.53 13.25 -11.26
N THR A 150 -18.30 13.26 -10.77
CA THR A 150 -17.54 12.02 -10.51
C THR A 150 -17.84 11.45 -9.12
N PRO A 151 -17.66 10.13 -8.91
CA PRO A 151 -17.75 9.54 -7.57
C PRO A 151 -16.74 10.15 -6.58
N ALA A 152 -15.54 10.50 -7.04
CA ALA A 152 -14.53 11.16 -6.23
C ALA A 152 -14.99 12.53 -5.73
N TYR A 153 -15.59 13.34 -6.59
CA TYR A 153 -16.15 14.65 -6.21
C TYR A 153 -17.24 14.54 -5.14
N ALA A 154 -18.04 13.47 -5.17
CA ALA A 154 -19.12 13.23 -4.20
C ALA A 154 -18.63 12.69 -2.84
N TYR A 155 -17.35 12.32 -2.72
CA TYR A 155 -16.81 11.76 -1.47
C TYR A 155 -16.67 12.86 -0.39
N PRO A 156 -17.31 12.72 0.79
CA PRO A 156 -17.39 13.80 1.78
C PRO A 156 -16.17 13.94 2.69
N GLY A 157 -15.30 12.91 2.74
CA GLY A 157 -14.23 12.83 3.74
C GLY A 157 -13.04 13.72 3.42
N VAL A 158 -12.35 14.20 4.46
CA VAL A 158 -11.16 15.05 4.36
C VAL A 158 -9.88 14.25 4.64
N ALA A 159 -9.86 13.49 5.72
CA ALA A 159 -8.64 12.88 6.24
C ALA A 159 -8.05 11.81 5.31
N TYR A 160 -8.89 10.95 4.75
CA TYR A 160 -8.43 9.87 3.88
C TYR A 160 -7.87 10.38 2.55
N PRO A 161 -8.59 11.23 1.77
CA PRO A 161 -8.05 11.81 0.54
C PRO A 161 -6.75 12.58 0.78
N ALA A 162 -6.68 13.40 1.84
CA ALA A 162 -5.48 14.14 2.18
C ALA A 162 -4.29 13.21 2.45
N SER A 163 -4.50 12.08 3.17
CA SER A 163 -3.45 11.11 3.42
C SER A 163 -2.97 10.43 2.13
N LYS A 164 -3.88 10.11 1.21
CA LYS A 164 -3.54 9.46 -0.06
C LYS A 164 -2.89 10.43 -1.06
N ALA A 165 -3.27 11.70 -1.07
CA ALA A 165 -2.56 12.74 -1.81
C ALA A 165 -1.11 12.90 -1.30
N ALA A 166 -0.90 12.84 0.02
CA ALA A 166 0.44 12.81 0.62
C ALA A 166 1.24 11.59 0.17
N VAL A 167 0.63 10.40 0.09
CA VAL A 167 1.27 9.18 -0.45
C VAL A 167 1.74 9.38 -1.89
N ASN A 168 0.91 9.99 -2.76
CA ASN A 168 1.31 10.29 -4.14
C ASN A 168 2.52 11.23 -4.18
N MET A 169 2.50 12.32 -3.41
CA MET A 169 3.62 13.26 -3.36
C MET A 169 4.90 12.59 -2.81
N ILE A 170 4.80 11.78 -1.77
CA ILE A 170 5.91 11.02 -1.19
C ILE A 170 6.49 10.08 -2.25
N THR A 171 5.64 9.37 -2.99
CA THR A 171 6.06 8.48 -4.08
C THR A 171 6.92 9.20 -5.11
N VAL A 172 6.48 10.36 -5.60
CA VAL A 172 7.22 11.20 -6.56
C VAL A 172 8.58 11.61 -5.98
N GLN A 173 8.64 12.04 -4.72
CA GLN A 173 9.90 12.50 -4.13
C GLN A 173 10.90 11.35 -3.89
N TYR A 174 10.41 10.18 -3.46
CA TYR A 174 11.28 9.00 -3.35
C TYR A 174 11.77 8.53 -4.72
N ALA A 175 10.93 8.52 -5.75
CA ALA A 175 11.33 8.15 -7.11
C ALA A 175 12.43 9.10 -7.66
N LYS A 176 12.31 10.40 -7.41
CA LYS A 176 13.35 11.38 -7.78
C LYS A 176 14.66 11.17 -7.02
N ALA A 177 14.58 10.84 -5.74
CA ALA A 177 15.75 10.61 -4.89
C ALA A 177 16.46 9.27 -5.22
N PHE A 178 15.72 8.27 -5.72
CA PHE A 178 16.24 6.93 -6.03
C PHE A 178 15.92 6.52 -7.48
N PRO A 179 16.54 7.15 -8.50
CA PRO A 179 16.22 6.94 -9.91
C PRO A 179 16.46 5.49 -10.40
N ASN A 180 17.27 4.72 -9.68
CA ASN A 180 17.55 3.31 -9.98
C ASN A 180 16.48 2.36 -9.41
N MET A 181 15.48 2.87 -8.69
CA MET A 181 14.35 2.10 -8.18
C MET A 181 13.09 2.39 -8.98
N ARG A 182 12.19 1.41 -9.09
CA ARG A 182 10.84 1.61 -9.64
C ARG A 182 9.89 1.88 -8.48
N ILE A 183 9.54 3.14 -8.27
CA ILE A 183 8.71 3.60 -7.13
C ILE A 183 7.47 4.26 -7.68
N ASN A 184 6.29 3.62 -7.50
CA ASN A 184 5.04 4.10 -8.06
C ASN A 184 3.90 4.05 -7.03
N ALA A 185 2.92 4.94 -7.19
CA ALA A 185 1.64 4.88 -6.52
C ALA A 185 0.62 4.17 -7.41
N VAL A 186 -0.28 3.41 -6.79
CA VAL A 186 -1.35 2.70 -7.51
C VAL A 186 -2.71 2.95 -6.90
N GLU A 187 -3.72 3.02 -7.76
CA GLU A 187 -5.13 3.13 -7.43
C GLU A 187 -5.81 1.80 -7.78
N PRO A 188 -6.22 0.99 -6.78
CA PRO A 188 -6.79 -0.33 -7.02
C PRO A 188 -8.28 -0.33 -7.38
N GLY A 189 -8.91 0.83 -7.53
CA GLY A 189 -10.35 0.96 -7.72
C GLY A 189 -11.16 0.84 -6.43
N TYR A 190 -12.48 1.06 -6.53
CA TYR A 190 -13.38 0.92 -5.39
C TYR A 190 -13.66 -0.56 -5.11
N THR A 191 -12.71 -1.19 -4.43
CA THR A 191 -12.66 -2.64 -4.17
C THR A 191 -13.39 -3.00 -2.88
N ALA A 192 -14.24 -4.04 -2.93
CA ALA A 192 -14.98 -4.55 -1.78
C ALA A 192 -14.06 -5.22 -0.75
N THR A 193 -13.72 -4.50 0.32
CA THR A 193 -12.85 -4.96 1.41
C THR A 193 -13.39 -4.50 2.77
N ASP A 194 -12.80 -5.01 3.85
CA ASP A 194 -13.11 -4.55 5.22
C ASP A 194 -12.85 -3.04 5.40
N LEU A 195 -11.98 -2.44 4.58
CA LEU A 195 -11.64 -1.01 4.65
C LEU A 195 -12.89 -0.14 4.49
N ASN A 196 -13.78 -0.54 3.58
CA ASN A 196 -14.99 0.20 3.25
C ASN A 196 -16.29 -0.57 3.61
N GLY A 197 -16.19 -1.60 4.47
CA GLY A 197 -17.35 -2.42 4.85
C GLY A 197 -17.95 -3.20 3.67
N HIS A 198 -17.11 -3.59 2.72
CA HIS A 198 -17.48 -4.37 1.53
C HIS A 198 -18.46 -3.66 0.58
N THR A 199 -18.49 -2.31 0.60
CA THR A 199 -19.36 -1.50 -0.28
C THR A 199 -18.74 -1.24 -1.67
N GLY A 200 -17.52 -1.73 -1.92
CA GLY A 200 -16.85 -1.57 -3.22
C GLY A 200 -17.59 -2.26 -4.36
N THR A 201 -17.40 -1.73 -5.57
CA THR A 201 -18.01 -2.26 -6.82
C THR A 201 -17.10 -3.25 -7.55
N GLN A 202 -15.82 -3.32 -7.17
CA GLN A 202 -14.84 -4.26 -7.71
C GLN A 202 -14.56 -5.41 -6.74
N THR A 203 -14.15 -6.54 -7.29
CA THR A 203 -13.63 -7.68 -6.53
C THR A 203 -12.21 -7.42 -6.05
N VAL A 204 -11.73 -8.22 -5.09
CA VAL A 204 -10.34 -8.14 -4.60
C VAL A 204 -9.34 -8.54 -5.69
N GLU A 205 -9.77 -9.47 -6.54
CA GLU A 205 -9.01 -9.97 -7.70
C GLU A 205 -8.78 -8.86 -8.73
N GLU A 206 -9.81 -8.10 -9.08
CA GLU A 206 -9.70 -6.96 -9.99
C GLU A 206 -8.82 -5.87 -9.40
N GLY A 207 -9.05 -5.51 -8.14
CA GLY A 207 -8.26 -4.45 -7.47
C GLY A 207 -6.78 -4.80 -7.27
N ALA A 208 -6.44 -6.08 -7.10
CA ALA A 208 -5.05 -6.50 -6.95
C ALA A 208 -4.24 -6.46 -8.25
N GLU A 209 -4.88 -6.39 -9.43
CA GLU A 209 -4.21 -6.46 -10.72
C GLU A 209 -3.14 -5.39 -10.90
N ILE A 210 -3.48 -4.13 -10.64
CA ILE A 210 -2.52 -3.03 -10.77
C ILE A 210 -1.37 -3.13 -9.78
N ILE A 211 -1.64 -3.61 -8.55
CA ILE A 211 -0.60 -3.80 -7.53
C ILE A 211 0.40 -4.85 -8.00
N VAL A 212 -0.08 -6.00 -8.48
CA VAL A 212 0.75 -7.09 -9.01
C VAL A 212 1.55 -6.64 -10.22
N ARG A 213 0.92 -5.96 -11.17
CA ARG A 213 1.58 -5.43 -12.37
C ARG A 213 2.74 -4.51 -12.02
N MET A 214 2.54 -3.58 -11.09
CA MET A 214 3.59 -2.66 -10.67
C MET A 214 4.66 -3.30 -9.78
N ALA A 215 4.31 -4.31 -8.98
CA ALA A 215 5.27 -5.09 -8.19
C ALA A 215 6.22 -5.93 -9.06
N GLN A 216 5.84 -6.20 -10.31
CA GLN A 216 6.63 -6.93 -11.30
C GLN A 216 7.28 -6.01 -12.35
N ALA A 217 7.27 -4.69 -12.12
CA ALA A 217 7.90 -3.75 -13.04
C ALA A 217 9.40 -4.02 -13.16
N GLY A 218 9.86 -4.25 -14.38
CA GLY A 218 11.29 -4.39 -14.67
C GLY A 218 12.03 -3.04 -14.60
N LEU A 219 13.35 -3.07 -14.77
CA LEU A 219 14.19 -1.86 -14.71
C LEU A 219 13.80 -0.80 -15.75
N ASP A 220 13.20 -1.21 -16.87
CA ASP A 220 12.68 -0.30 -17.89
C ASP A 220 11.24 0.19 -17.62
N GLY A 221 10.65 -0.26 -16.51
CA GLY A 221 9.31 0.13 -16.10
C GLY A 221 9.22 1.58 -15.61
N PRO A 222 7.98 2.08 -15.42
CA PRO A 222 7.75 3.44 -14.94
C PRO A 222 8.26 3.66 -13.52
N THR A 223 8.60 4.92 -13.20
CA THR A 223 8.90 5.36 -11.85
C THR A 223 8.40 6.77 -11.61
N GLY A 224 7.95 7.07 -10.39
CA GLY A 224 7.41 8.37 -9.99
C GLY A 224 6.01 8.66 -10.53
N GLY A 225 5.32 7.65 -11.04
CA GLY A 225 3.96 7.77 -11.57
C GLY A 225 2.88 7.32 -10.58
N TYR A 226 1.64 7.64 -10.96
CA TYR A 226 0.42 7.22 -10.31
C TYR A 226 -0.47 6.52 -11.34
N PHE A 227 -0.90 5.29 -11.05
CA PHE A 227 -1.51 4.39 -12.05
C PHE A 227 -2.74 3.66 -11.49
N ASP A 228 -3.69 3.40 -12.37
CA ASP A 228 -4.74 2.39 -12.19
C ASP A 228 -4.57 1.20 -13.15
N ALA A 229 -5.60 0.37 -13.26
CA ALA A 229 -5.61 -0.77 -14.19
C ALA A 229 -5.54 -0.33 -15.66
N GLU A 230 -6.04 0.85 -15.99
CA GLU A 230 -6.12 1.39 -17.37
C GLU A 230 -4.85 2.15 -17.79
N GLY A 231 -4.09 2.70 -16.83
CA GLY A 231 -2.86 3.41 -17.13
C GLY A 231 -2.49 4.53 -16.15
N PRO A 232 -1.76 5.56 -16.59
CA PRO A 232 -1.37 6.67 -15.76
C PRO A 232 -2.55 7.58 -15.43
N LEU A 233 -2.63 7.99 -14.17
CA LEU A 233 -3.63 8.91 -13.64
C LEU A 233 -3.05 10.30 -13.38
N PRO A 234 -3.88 11.36 -13.50
CA PRO A 234 -3.49 12.70 -13.04
C PRO A 234 -3.50 12.78 -11.50
N CYS A 235 -2.59 13.58 -10.95
CA CYS A 235 -2.54 13.90 -9.52
C CYS A 235 -3.57 14.97 -9.13
#